data_7c7d549bc501578aac91927d8116da2d
#
_entry.id   7c7d549bc501578aac91927d8116da2d
#
_cell.length_a   1.000
_cell.length_b   1.000
_cell.length_c   1.000
_cell.angle_alpha   90.00
_cell.angle_beta   90.00
_cell.angle_gamma   90.00
#
_symmetry.space_group_name_H-M   'P 1'
#
loop_
_entity.id
_entity.type
_entity.pdbx_description
1 polymer ?
#
loop_
_entity_poly.entity_id
_entity_poly.type
_entity_poly.pdbx_seq_one_letter_code
_entity_poly.pdbx_strand_id
1 'polypeptide(L)'
;MFSTNKNRKIGMLIFLFVVSFILGMLINIQRLGSLPMKLIQVEWNDTVGCVYENLDYENSSDHKYDLYVPKNLDTPESKCLILYIHGGSFNSGSKEDGDAWCKYYTSKGYVTATVEYTLQSKKEKSEEELLNASLELMNEEILSCVAAIKEQASQLGIDLTQMATCGVSAGVTLAMNYAYKNADISAIPVKFVFQL
;
A
#
# COMPACT_ATOMS: atom_id res chain seq x y z
N MET A 1 15.68 -52.28 -26.30
CA MET A 1 16.73 -51.33 -25.91
C MET A 1 16.53 -49.93 -26.50
N PHE A 2 15.50 -49.65 -27.30
CA PHE A 2 15.27 -48.34 -27.93
C PHE A 2 14.26 -47.41 -27.21
N SER A 3 13.52 -47.90 -26.21
CA SER A 3 12.48 -47.12 -25.49
C SER A 3 13.06 -46.11 -24.45
N THR A 4 14.14 -46.45 -23.81
CA THR A 4 14.73 -45.62 -22.73
C THR A 4 15.35 -44.32 -23.20
N ASN A 5 15.86 -44.27 -24.43
CA ASN A 5 16.55 -43.09 -24.99
C ASN A 5 15.53 -42.03 -25.46
N LYS A 6 14.34 -42.45 -25.94
CA LYS A 6 13.26 -41.52 -26.34
C LYS A 6 12.66 -40.83 -25.13
N ASN A 7 12.40 -41.55 -24.03
CA ASN A 7 11.86 -40.96 -22.80
C ASN A 7 12.83 -40.03 -22.11
N ARG A 8 14.14 -40.30 -22.14
CA ARG A 8 15.17 -39.38 -21.64
C ARG A 8 15.24 -38.08 -22.46
N LYS A 9 15.11 -38.15 -23.79
CA LYS A 9 15.08 -36.95 -24.64
C LYS A 9 13.83 -36.12 -24.40
N ILE A 10 12.67 -36.73 -24.26
CA ILE A 10 11.42 -36.05 -23.94
C ILE A 10 11.50 -35.40 -22.55
N GLY A 11 12.00 -36.10 -21.53
CA GLY A 11 12.18 -35.55 -20.20
C GLY A 11 13.13 -34.33 -20.18
N MET A 12 14.24 -34.39 -20.95
CA MET A 12 15.17 -33.29 -21.08
C MET A 12 14.54 -32.07 -21.79
N LEU A 13 13.71 -32.29 -22.82
CA LEU A 13 13.00 -31.19 -23.50
C LEU A 13 11.98 -30.52 -22.59
N ILE A 14 11.22 -31.31 -21.82
CA ILE A 14 10.25 -30.78 -20.82
C ILE A 14 11.02 -29.98 -19.75
N PHE A 15 12.13 -30.50 -19.24
CA PHE A 15 12.96 -29.79 -18.28
C PHE A 15 13.47 -28.44 -18.81
N LEU A 16 14.00 -28.42 -20.03
CA LEU A 16 14.47 -27.19 -20.67
C LEU A 16 13.35 -26.18 -20.90
N PHE A 17 12.17 -26.65 -21.28
CA PHE A 17 10.99 -25.80 -21.43
C PHE A 17 10.56 -25.18 -20.10
N VAL A 18 10.48 -25.97 -19.03
CA VAL A 18 10.13 -25.48 -17.69
C VAL A 18 11.15 -24.46 -17.18
N VAL A 19 12.45 -24.75 -17.35
CA VAL A 19 13.52 -23.82 -16.95
C VAL A 19 13.46 -22.51 -17.73
N SER A 20 13.25 -22.57 -19.05
CA SER A 20 13.12 -21.35 -19.87
C SER A 20 11.86 -20.54 -19.54
N PHE A 21 10.76 -21.21 -19.23
CA PHE A 21 9.53 -20.57 -18.81
C PHE A 21 9.68 -19.86 -17.47
N ILE A 22 10.29 -20.53 -16.47
CA ILE A 22 10.58 -19.92 -15.15
C ILE A 22 11.53 -18.73 -15.31
N LEU A 23 12.58 -18.85 -16.11
CA LEU A 23 13.54 -17.79 -16.36
C LEU A 23 12.86 -16.58 -17.04
N GLY A 24 12.02 -16.84 -18.04
CA GLY A 24 11.22 -15.81 -18.70
C GLY A 24 10.25 -15.11 -17.74
N MET A 25 9.63 -15.86 -16.84
CA MET A 25 8.74 -15.32 -15.81
C MET A 25 9.50 -14.43 -14.82
N LEU A 26 10.68 -14.87 -14.35
CA LEU A 26 11.53 -14.09 -13.46
C LEU A 26 12.03 -12.78 -14.10
N ILE A 27 12.43 -12.83 -15.37
CA ILE A 27 12.85 -11.64 -16.12
C ILE A 27 11.70 -10.66 -16.28
N ASN A 28 10.49 -11.14 -16.55
CA ASN A 28 9.29 -10.29 -16.65
C ASN A 28 8.91 -9.68 -15.30
N ILE A 29 8.98 -10.45 -14.20
CA ILE A 29 8.72 -9.92 -12.85
C ILE A 29 9.72 -8.82 -12.51
N GLN A 30 11.01 -9.01 -12.78
CA GLN A 30 12.02 -7.96 -12.57
C GLN A 30 11.78 -6.72 -13.44
N ARG A 31 11.36 -6.90 -14.70
CA ARG A 31 11.04 -5.76 -15.58
C ARG A 31 9.76 -5.02 -15.14
N LEU A 32 8.71 -5.74 -14.78
CA LEU A 32 7.45 -5.16 -14.33
C LEU A 32 7.59 -4.50 -12.96
N GLY A 33 8.37 -5.11 -12.05
CA GLY A 33 8.62 -4.53 -10.72
C GLY A 33 9.51 -3.29 -10.73
N SER A 34 10.38 -3.12 -11.75
CA SER A 34 11.29 -1.96 -11.82
C SER A 34 10.74 -0.78 -12.61
N LEU A 35 9.82 -1.01 -13.56
CA LEU A 35 9.24 0.04 -14.41
C LEU A 35 8.39 1.05 -13.62
N PRO A 36 7.44 0.64 -12.77
CA PRO A 36 6.65 1.58 -11.97
C PRO A 36 7.52 2.45 -11.06
N MET A 37 8.51 1.86 -10.40
CA MET A 37 9.38 2.58 -9.47
C MET A 37 10.24 3.65 -10.16
N LYS A 38 10.67 3.43 -11.40
CA LYS A 38 11.38 4.47 -12.18
C LYS A 38 10.48 5.63 -12.59
N LEU A 39 9.20 5.35 -12.84
CA LEU A 39 8.23 6.36 -13.27
C LEU A 39 7.80 7.28 -12.12
N ILE A 40 7.91 6.82 -10.87
CA ILE A 40 7.51 7.55 -9.68
C ILE A 40 8.69 8.19 -8.92
N GLN A 41 9.91 8.13 -9.47
CA GLN A 41 11.04 8.83 -8.84
C GLN A 41 10.81 10.34 -8.88
N VAL A 42 10.88 10.94 -7.70
CA VAL A 42 10.76 12.39 -7.49
C VAL A 42 12.03 12.86 -6.80
N GLU A 43 12.62 13.94 -7.28
CA GLU A 43 13.66 14.65 -6.56
C GLU A 43 13.00 15.39 -5.38
N TRP A 44 13.02 14.73 -4.22
CA TRP A 44 12.34 15.22 -3.02
C TRP A 44 13.18 16.27 -2.28
N ASN A 45 12.59 17.41 -2.01
CA ASN A 45 13.19 18.49 -1.24
C ASN A 45 12.10 19.45 -0.72
N ASP A 46 12.49 20.42 0.09
CA ASP A 46 11.58 21.36 0.77
C ASP A 46 10.79 22.26 -0.18
N THR A 47 11.12 22.30 -1.48
CA THR A 47 10.35 23.04 -2.48
C THR A 47 9.18 22.21 -3.02
N VAL A 48 9.23 20.89 -2.86
CA VAL A 48 8.17 19.94 -3.27
C VAL A 48 7.17 19.76 -2.13
N GLY A 49 7.65 19.51 -0.92
CA GLY A 49 6.81 19.24 0.23
C GLY A 49 7.60 18.91 1.48
N CYS A 50 6.90 18.56 2.54
CA CYS A 50 7.48 18.08 3.79
C CYS A 50 6.86 16.76 4.22
N VAL A 51 7.57 16.00 5.05
CA VAL A 51 7.10 14.76 5.65
C VAL A 51 7.06 14.93 7.17
N TYR A 52 5.96 14.56 7.77
CA TYR A 52 5.81 14.37 9.21
C TYR A 52 5.82 12.86 9.46
N GLU A 53 6.93 12.37 10.01
CA GLU A 53 7.18 10.93 10.15
C GLU A 53 6.78 10.42 11.54
N ASN A 54 6.36 9.15 11.58
CA ASN A 54 6.11 8.41 12.82
C ASN A 54 5.08 9.07 13.75
N LEU A 55 4.06 9.68 13.18
CA LEU A 55 2.94 10.24 13.93
C LEU A 55 2.10 9.10 14.53
N ASP A 56 1.64 9.29 15.78
CA ASP A 56 0.79 8.33 16.47
C ASP A 56 -0.68 8.52 16.06
N TYR A 57 -1.41 7.42 15.88
CA TYR A 57 -2.87 7.48 15.70
C TYR A 57 -3.64 6.75 16.81
N GLU A 58 -2.94 5.98 17.64
CA GLU A 58 -3.45 5.37 18.87
C GLU A 58 -2.34 5.35 19.93
N ASN A 59 -2.69 5.02 21.19
CA ASN A 59 -1.72 4.89 22.28
C ASN A 59 -0.92 3.58 22.21
N SER A 60 -0.37 3.27 21.03
CA SER A 60 0.46 2.09 20.77
C SER A 60 1.73 2.51 20.07
N SER A 61 2.87 1.91 20.42
CA SER A 61 4.16 2.19 19.77
C SER A 61 4.19 1.78 18.30
N ASP A 62 3.29 0.89 17.90
CA ASP A 62 3.29 0.26 16.59
C ASP A 62 2.24 0.88 15.63
N HIS A 63 1.36 1.74 16.17
CA HIS A 63 0.31 2.41 15.39
C HIS A 63 0.78 3.79 14.94
N LYS A 64 1.55 3.78 13.85
CA LYS A 64 2.19 4.97 13.28
C LYS A 64 1.70 5.24 11.86
N TYR A 65 1.82 6.49 11.44
CA TYR A 65 1.65 6.90 10.06
C TYR A 65 2.66 7.99 9.70
N ASP A 66 2.92 8.14 8.40
CA ASP A 66 3.65 9.27 7.86
C ASP A 66 2.71 10.13 7.03
N LEU A 67 2.80 11.45 7.21
CA LEU A 67 2.00 12.42 6.48
C LEU A 67 2.89 13.28 5.60
N TYR A 68 2.62 13.28 4.30
CA TYR A 68 3.32 14.04 3.29
C TYR A 68 2.46 15.22 2.84
N VAL A 69 2.97 16.41 2.98
CA VAL A 69 2.24 17.65 2.73
C VAL A 69 2.91 18.41 1.59
N PRO A 70 2.19 18.74 0.51
CA PRO A 70 2.74 19.51 -0.61
C PRO A 70 3.08 20.93 -0.17
N LYS A 71 4.09 21.54 -0.82
CA LYS A 71 4.50 22.90 -0.53
C LYS A 71 3.41 23.93 -0.82
N ASN A 72 2.64 23.72 -1.88
CA ASN A 72 1.52 24.61 -2.23
C ASN A 72 0.19 23.99 -1.76
N LEU A 73 -0.45 24.66 -0.81
CA LEU A 73 -1.73 24.27 -0.23
C LEU A 73 -2.94 25.00 -0.85
N ASP A 74 -2.71 25.93 -1.78
CA ASP A 74 -3.77 26.73 -2.42
C ASP A 74 -4.34 26.06 -3.67
N THR A 75 -4.33 24.72 -3.73
CA THR A 75 -4.82 23.93 -4.85
C THR A 75 -5.99 23.04 -4.46
N PRO A 76 -6.89 22.69 -5.39
CA PRO A 76 -7.95 21.71 -5.11
C PRO A 76 -7.40 20.33 -4.66
N GLU A 77 -6.24 19.93 -5.21
CA GLU A 77 -5.58 18.67 -4.92
C GLU A 77 -5.15 18.58 -3.45
N SER A 78 -4.72 19.68 -2.83
CA SER A 78 -4.29 19.74 -1.43
C SER A 78 -5.42 19.49 -0.42
N LYS A 79 -6.69 19.51 -0.87
CA LYS A 79 -7.86 19.12 -0.07
C LYS A 79 -8.21 17.64 -0.19
N CYS A 80 -7.44 16.88 -0.97
CA CYS A 80 -7.62 15.45 -1.17
C CYS A 80 -6.46 14.68 -0.50
N LEU A 81 -6.83 13.74 0.37
CA LEU A 81 -5.91 12.75 0.91
C LEU A 81 -5.79 11.55 -0.04
N ILE A 82 -4.58 11.10 -0.32
CA ILE A 82 -4.34 9.75 -0.86
C ILE A 82 -3.70 8.91 0.23
N LEU A 83 -4.43 7.94 0.76
CA LEU A 83 -3.95 7.02 1.78
C LEU A 83 -3.40 5.77 1.11
N TYR A 84 -2.09 5.53 1.27
CA TYR A 84 -1.42 4.31 0.85
C TYR A 84 -1.42 3.27 1.96
N ILE A 85 -1.85 2.05 1.63
CA ILE A 85 -1.88 0.90 2.53
C ILE A 85 -0.92 -0.15 1.97
N HIS A 86 0.07 -0.55 2.77
CA HIS A 86 1.10 -1.46 2.31
C HIS A 86 0.59 -2.89 2.11
N GLY A 87 1.29 -3.65 1.27
CA GLY A 87 1.06 -5.07 1.03
C GLY A 87 1.79 -5.95 2.05
N GLY A 88 2.05 -7.20 1.65
CA GLY A 88 2.82 -8.15 2.45
C GLY A 88 1.98 -9.29 3.01
N SER A 89 0.91 -9.70 2.31
CA SER A 89 0.06 -10.85 2.69
C SER A 89 -0.50 -10.75 4.11
N PHE A 90 -0.73 -9.55 4.62
CA PHE A 90 -1.21 -9.21 5.97
C PHE A 90 -0.25 -9.58 7.12
N ASN A 91 0.93 -10.09 6.85
CA ASN A 91 1.88 -10.60 7.86
C ASN A 91 3.30 -10.05 7.72
N SER A 92 3.52 -9.12 6.81
CA SER A 92 4.78 -8.44 6.54
C SER A 92 4.54 -7.11 5.82
N GLY A 93 5.59 -6.34 5.57
CA GLY A 93 5.52 -5.01 5.00
C GLY A 93 5.53 -3.94 6.08
N SER A 94 5.60 -2.71 5.68
CA SER A 94 5.57 -1.55 6.57
C SER A 94 5.12 -0.29 5.83
N LYS A 95 4.84 0.79 6.58
CA LYS A 95 4.45 2.09 6.02
C LYS A 95 5.49 2.67 5.06
N GLU A 96 6.78 2.35 5.26
CA GLU A 96 7.89 2.81 4.40
C GLU A 96 7.77 2.32 2.95
N ASP A 97 7.06 1.21 2.70
CA ASP A 97 6.81 0.69 1.36
C ASP A 97 6.04 1.69 0.47
N GLY A 98 5.34 2.64 1.09
CA GLY A 98 4.58 3.70 0.43
C GLY A 98 5.35 4.99 0.14
N ASP A 99 6.56 5.17 0.68
CA ASP A 99 7.29 6.44 0.64
C ASP A 99 7.41 7.02 -0.79
N ALA A 100 7.85 6.21 -1.74
CA ALA A 100 8.04 6.66 -3.13
C ALA A 100 6.72 7.09 -3.79
N TRP A 101 5.63 6.36 -3.53
CA TRP A 101 4.30 6.69 -4.04
C TRP A 101 3.75 7.95 -3.40
N CYS A 102 3.88 8.10 -2.09
CA CYS A 102 3.46 9.29 -1.38
C CYS A 102 4.21 10.53 -1.86
N LYS A 103 5.54 10.49 -2.00
CA LYS A 103 6.34 11.56 -2.57
C LYS A 103 5.91 11.92 -3.99
N TYR A 104 5.63 10.90 -4.82
CA TYR A 104 5.16 11.12 -6.19
C TYR A 104 3.82 11.87 -6.23
N TYR A 105 2.80 11.41 -5.49
CA TYR A 105 1.51 12.08 -5.49
C TYR A 105 1.55 13.44 -4.79
N THR A 106 2.37 13.59 -3.75
CA THR A 106 2.57 14.88 -3.10
C THR A 106 3.23 15.89 -4.03
N SER A 107 4.14 15.46 -4.92
CA SER A 107 4.67 16.33 -5.97
C SER A 107 3.63 16.79 -7.00
N LYS A 108 2.45 16.14 -7.03
CA LYS A 108 1.28 16.55 -7.86
C LYS A 108 0.28 17.42 -7.09
N GLY A 109 0.58 17.79 -5.85
CA GLY A 109 -0.22 18.68 -5.02
C GLY A 109 -1.16 17.98 -4.04
N TYR A 110 -1.22 16.65 -4.01
CA TYR A 110 -2.05 15.91 -3.06
C TYR A 110 -1.40 15.83 -1.68
N VAL A 111 -2.21 15.87 -0.63
CA VAL A 111 -1.79 15.39 0.69
C VAL A 111 -1.80 13.88 0.64
N THR A 112 -0.73 13.23 1.10
CA THR A 112 -0.65 11.77 1.09
C THR A 112 -0.23 11.23 2.44
N ALA A 113 -0.58 9.98 2.74
CA ALA A 113 -0.15 9.33 3.97
C ALA A 113 0.09 7.84 3.74
N THR A 114 0.99 7.29 4.53
CA THR A 114 1.16 5.84 4.71
C THR A 114 0.70 5.45 6.10
N VAL A 115 0.23 4.23 6.30
CA VAL A 115 -0.22 3.72 7.59
C VAL A 115 0.47 2.42 7.94
N GLU A 116 0.93 2.30 9.19
CA GLU A 116 1.30 1.03 9.81
C GLU A 116 0.04 0.42 10.43
N TYR A 117 -0.16 -0.88 10.28
CA TYR A 117 -1.27 -1.61 10.88
C TYR A 117 -0.78 -2.93 11.45
N THR A 118 -1.51 -3.49 12.43
CA THR A 118 -1.13 -4.74 13.09
C THR A 118 -1.04 -5.89 12.11
N LEU A 119 0.16 -6.48 12.01
CA LEU A 119 0.42 -7.62 11.15
C LEU A 119 -0.12 -8.92 11.77
N GLN A 120 -0.66 -9.78 10.92
CA GLN A 120 -1.22 -11.06 11.34
C GLN A 120 -0.12 -11.98 11.90
N SER A 121 -0.29 -12.44 13.15
CA SER A 121 0.61 -13.45 13.72
C SER A 121 0.15 -14.85 13.36
N LYS A 122 1.09 -15.71 12.98
CA LYS A 122 0.83 -17.14 12.67
C LYS A 122 0.52 -17.94 13.94
N LYS A 123 -0.62 -17.73 14.63
CA LYS A 123 -1.03 -18.53 15.80
C LYS A 123 -2.44 -19.11 15.66
N GLU A 124 -2.51 -20.43 15.60
CA GLU A 124 -3.54 -21.38 16.13
C GLU A 124 -5.04 -21.12 15.93
N LYS A 125 -5.47 -20.46 14.85
CA LYS A 125 -6.89 -20.42 14.44
C LYS A 125 -7.05 -20.99 13.04
N SER A 126 -8.27 -21.31 12.63
CA SER A 126 -8.50 -21.66 11.22
C SER A 126 -8.10 -20.45 10.33
N GLU A 127 -7.55 -20.71 9.16
CA GLU A 127 -7.08 -19.65 8.26
C GLU A 127 -8.17 -18.60 7.93
N GLU A 128 -9.41 -19.02 7.80
CA GLU A 128 -10.54 -18.16 7.50
C GLU A 128 -10.96 -17.28 8.70
N GLU A 129 -11.04 -17.84 9.91
CA GLU A 129 -11.37 -17.07 11.12
C GLU A 129 -10.28 -16.06 11.49
N LEU A 130 -9.01 -16.43 11.29
CA LEU A 130 -7.87 -15.53 11.46
C LEU A 130 -7.91 -14.38 10.46
N LEU A 131 -8.16 -14.69 9.19
CA LEU A 131 -8.20 -13.68 8.14
C LEU A 131 -9.31 -12.67 8.40
N ASN A 132 -10.53 -13.13 8.71
CA ASN A 132 -11.66 -12.23 8.95
C ASN A 132 -11.44 -11.35 10.19
N ALA A 133 -11.00 -11.92 11.32
CA ALA A 133 -10.73 -11.15 12.53
C ALA A 133 -9.58 -10.14 12.32
N SER A 134 -8.54 -10.53 11.57
CA SER A 134 -7.42 -9.63 11.26
C SER A 134 -7.84 -8.50 10.32
N LEU A 135 -8.67 -8.78 9.32
CA LEU A 135 -9.19 -7.74 8.42
C LEU A 135 -10.08 -6.73 9.14
N GLU A 136 -10.87 -7.18 10.12
CA GLU A 136 -11.68 -6.28 10.95
C GLU A 136 -10.80 -5.37 11.80
N LEU A 137 -9.83 -5.93 12.52
CA LEU A 137 -8.88 -5.16 13.33
C LEU A 137 -8.11 -4.13 12.47
N MET A 138 -7.52 -4.56 11.36
CA MET A 138 -6.78 -3.67 10.46
C MET A 138 -7.67 -2.54 9.91
N ASN A 139 -8.96 -2.82 9.63
CA ASN A 139 -9.90 -1.79 9.20
C ASN A 139 -10.22 -0.77 10.29
N GLU A 140 -10.38 -1.19 11.54
CA GLU A 140 -10.58 -0.30 12.68
C GLU A 140 -9.36 0.58 12.92
N GLU A 141 -8.16 0.01 12.83
CA GLU A 141 -6.90 0.75 12.93
C GLU A 141 -6.76 1.80 11.81
N ILE A 142 -7.09 1.44 10.56
CA ILE A 142 -7.07 2.38 9.44
C ILE A 142 -8.12 3.50 9.66
N LEU A 143 -9.28 3.18 10.23
CA LEU A 143 -10.31 4.17 10.55
C LEU A 143 -9.82 5.17 11.60
N SER A 144 -9.16 4.68 12.66
CA SER A 144 -8.51 5.51 13.67
C SER A 144 -7.41 6.39 13.08
N CYS A 145 -6.59 5.81 12.20
CA CYS A 145 -5.53 6.54 11.50
C CYS A 145 -6.08 7.67 10.63
N VAL A 146 -7.15 7.43 9.86
CA VAL A 146 -7.79 8.48 9.04
C VAL A 146 -8.34 9.63 9.89
N ALA A 147 -8.88 9.33 11.06
CA ALA A 147 -9.33 10.36 12.01
C ALA A 147 -8.15 11.20 12.52
N ALA A 148 -7.04 10.56 12.90
CA ALA A 148 -5.83 11.22 13.34
C ALA A 148 -5.19 12.08 12.22
N ILE A 149 -5.16 11.56 11.00
CA ILE A 149 -4.69 12.31 9.82
C ILE A 149 -5.52 13.59 9.61
N LYS A 150 -6.84 13.50 9.72
CA LYS A 150 -7.73 14.66 9.57
C LYS A 150 -7.45 15.72 10.63
N GLU A 151 -7.28 15.29 11.88
CA GLU A 151 -6.96 16.19 12.99
C GLU A 151 -5.61 16.85 12.79
N GLN A 152 -4.57 16.08 12.46
CA GLN A 152 -3.22 16.60 12.18
C GLN A 152 -3.23 17.58 11.00
N ALA A 153 -3.92 17.25 9.91
CA ALA A 153 -4.07 18.15 8.77
C ALA A 153 -4.74 19.47 9.15
N SER A 154 -5.80 19.41 9.96
CA SER A 154 -6.49 20.60 10.47
C SER A 154 -5.56 21.50 11.33
N GLN A 155 -4.70 20.91 12.17
CA GLN A 155 -3.71 21.64 12.94
C GLN A 155 -2.67 22.33 12.05
N LEU A 156 -2.40 21.79 10.87
CA LEU A 156 -1.54 22.38 9.84
C LEU A 156 -2.28 23.38 8.93
N GLY A 157 -3.56 23.66 9.19
CA GLY A 157 -4.38 24.55 8.37
C GLY A 157 -4.89 23.92 7.07
N ILE A 158 -4.85 22.60 6.95
CA ILE A 158 -5.29 21.85 5.76
C ILE A 158 -6.69 21.28 5.98
N ASP A 159 -7.64 21.65 5.13
CA ASP A 159 -9.01 21.13 5.15
C ASP A 159 -9.17 19.96 4.19
N LEU A 160 -9.00 18.73 4.69
CA LEU A 160 -9.20 17.50 3.94
C LEU A 160 -10.69 17.19 3.77
N THR A 161 -11.23 17.37 2.59
CA THR A 161 -12.67 17.22 2.29
C THR A 161 -13.01 15.92 1.58
N GLN A 162 -12.02 15.21 1.05
CA GLN A 162 -12.18 13.95 0.33
C GLN A 162 -10.90 13.12 0.37
N MET A 163 -11.04 11.81 0.16
CA MET A 163 -9.88 10.93 0.08
C MET A 163 -10.03 9.85 -0.99
N ALA A 164 -8.87 9.39 -1.45
CA ALA A 164 -8.72 8.12 -2.16
C ALA A 164 -7.93 7.15 -1.28
N THR A 165 -8.25 5.86 -1.34
CA THR A 165 -7.46 4.79 -0.74
C THR A 165 -6.77 3.98 -1.83
N CYS A 166 -5.53 3.59 -1.61
CA CYS A 166 -4.79 2.76 -2.54
C CYS A 166 -3.82 1.82 -1.81
N GLY A 167 -3.28 0.88 -2.54
CA GLY A 167 -2.29 -0.02 -2.00
C GLY A 167 -1.78 -1.04 -3.02
N VAL A 168 -0.94 -1.96 -2.54
CA VAL A 168 -0.37 -3.05 -3.31
C VAL A 168 -0.76 -4.39 -2.68
N SER A 169 -1.17 -5.38 -3.48
CA SER A 169 -1.47 -6.75 -3.00
C SER A 169 -2.48 -6.75 -1.83
N ALA A 170 -2.13 -7.24 -0.65
CA ALA A 170 -2.98 -7.23 0.55
C ALA A 170 -3.50 -5.82 0.90
N GLY A 171 -2.69 -4.77 0.66
CA GLY A 171 -3.10 -3.38 0.88
C GLY A 171 -4.25 -2.95 -0.03
N VAL A 172 -4.38 -3.49 -1.24
CA VAL A 172 -5.55 -3.25 -2.11
C VAL A 172 -6.82 -3.81 -1.46
N THR A 173 -6.73 -5.01 -0.90
CA THR A 173 -7.85 -5.65 -0.20
C THR A 173 -8.32 -4.80 0.98
N LEU A 174 -7.37 -4.28 1.78
CA LEU A 174 -7.67 -3.38 2.89
C LEU A 174 -8.25 -2.04 2.41
N ALA A 175 -7.68 -1.45 1.34
CA ALA A 175 -8.17 -0.19 0.75
C ALA A 175 -9.62 -0.32 0.27
N MET A 176 -9.94 -1.43 -0.41
CA MET A 176 -11.31 -1.72 -0.86
C MET A 176 -12.25 -2.00 0.32
N ASN A 177 -11.81 -2.83 1.26
CA ASN A 177 -12.61 -3.16 2.45
C ASN A 177 -12.92 -1.91 3.27
N TYR A 178 -11.93 -1.04 3.48
CA TYR A 178 -12.14 0.26 4.13
C TYR A 178 -13.18 1.11 3.42
N ALA A 179 -13.07 1.26 2.10
CA ALA A 179 -13.99 2.07 1.32
C ALA A 179 -15.43 1.54 1.33
N TYR A 180 -15.61 0.21 1.35
CA TYR A 180 -16.94 -0.39 1.40
C TYR A 180 -17.56 -0.42 2.79
N LYS A 181 -16.78 -0.69 3.83
CA LYS A 181 -17.30 -0.83 5.21
C LYS A 181 -17.40 0.50 5.94
N ASN A 182 -16.48 1.42 5.68
CA ASN A 182 -16.29 2.62 6.48
C ASN A 182 -16.69 3.92 5.77
N ALA A 183 -17.25 3.85 4.55
CA ALA A 183 -17.60 5.04 3.77
C ALA A 183 -18.47 6.05 4.54
N ASP A 184 -19.45 5.55 5.31
CA ASP A 184 -20.42 6.37 6.02
C ASP A 184 -19.89 6.93 7.35
N ILE A 185 -18.84 6.31 7.92
CA ILE A 185 -18.29 6.69 9.23
C ILE A 185 -16.87 7.26 9.14
N SER A 186 -16.25 7.22 7.96
CA SER A 186 -14.92 7.77 7.72
C SER A 186 -14.88 9.28 8.00
N ALA A 187 -13.88 9.71 8.76
CA ALA A 187 -13.68 11.12 9.07
C ALA A 187 -13.43 11.98 7.82
N ILE A 188 -12.89 11.40 6.75
CA ILE A 188 -12.71 12.00 5.43
C ILE A 188 -13.48 11.16 4.41
N PRO A 189 -14.45 11.75 3.66
CA PRO A 189 -15.26 11.01 2.69
C PRO A 189 -14.43 10.32 1.63
N VAL A 190 -14.56 8.99 1.49
CA VAL A 190 -13.89 8.20 0.46
C VAL A 190 -14.58 8.43 -0.89
N LYS A 191 -13.85 8.86 -1.90
CA LYS A 191 -14.36 9.12 -3.26
C LYS A 191 -13.84 8.13 -4.29
N PHE A 192 -12.68 7.55 -4.03
CA PHE A 192 -11.99 6.72 -5.02
C PHE A 192 -11.14 5.63 -4.35
N VAL A 193 -11.04 4.47 -5.00
CA VAL A 193 -10.13 3.37 -4.64
C VAL A 193 -9.37 2.97 -5.88
N PHE A 194 -8.07 2.79 -5.78
CA PHE A 194 -7.27 2.31 -6.91
C PHE A 194 -6.11 1.40 -6.47
N GLN A 195 -5.63 0.61 -7.40
CA GLN A 195 -4.49 -0.29 -7.21
C GLN A 195 -3.22 0.35 -7.79
N LEU A 196 -2.09 0.10 -7.11
CA LEU A 196 -0.75 0.48 -7.54
C LEU A 196 0.04 -0.73 -8.03
#